data_0f287c4d2801ee67df1ad15454e13ba1
#
_entry.id   0f287c4d2801ee67df1ad15454e13ba1
#
_cell.length_a   1.000
_cell.length_b   1.000
_cell.length_c   1.000
_cell.angle_alpha   90.00
_cell.angle_beta   90.00
_cell.angle_gamma   90.00
#
_symmetry.space_group_name_H-M   'P 1'
#
loop_
_entity.id
_entity.type
_entity.pdbx_description
1 polymer ?
#
loop_
_entity_poly.entity_id
_entity_poly.type
_entity_poly.pdbx_seq_one_letter_code
_entity_poly.pdbx_strand_id
1 'polypeptide(L)'
;REILKVTERPEVISFAGGLPSPATFPIERIRWACGKVLDEAPQASLQYGPTEGYAPLREWVAERLSGNGATIRPSQVLITTGSQQGLDLLGKVLIDEGSKVLVETPSYLGALQAFSLFQPAYSSMQADEDGIVTDALTPEQLAGARFMYCLPNFQNPTGRRMPLERRRALLEKALAAGVPVVEDDPYGALSYSGEELPSLLSMAPEHVIYLGSFSKVLVPGLRLGYVVAPEALLGKLVQAKQAADLHTPSFTQRIVHAAIQDDFLDQHIPGIRTLYARQCELMLAALDRYFPATARWTRPQGG
;
A
#
# COMPACT_ATOMS: atom_id res chain seq x y z
N ARG A 1 11.09 -10.46 -9.99
CA ARG A 1 11.36 -11.62 -9.06
C ARG A 1 12.68 -12.33 -9.38
N GLU A 2 13.15 -12.34 -10.63
CA GLU A 2 14.48 -12.90 -10.96
C GLU A 2 15.61 -12.23 -10.18
N ILE A 3 15.52 -10.92 -9.95
CA ILE A 3 16.48 -10.17 -9.13
C ILE A 3 16.57 -10.73 -7.70
N LEU A 4 15.45 -11.15 -7.09
CA LEU A 4 15.47 -11.71 -5.74
C LEU A 4 16.31 -12.98 -5.63
N LYS A 5 16.35 -13.82 -6.66
CA LYS A 5 17.21 -15.01 -6.70
C LYS A 5 18.71 -14.67 -6.64
N VAL A 6 19.09 -13.52 -7.19
CA VAL A 6 20.47 -13.04 -7.14
C VAL A 6 20.79 -12.42 -5.79
N THR A 7 19.82 -11.71 -5.19
CA THR A 7 19.98 -11.03 -3.90
C THR A 7 19.99 -11.96 -2.68
N GLU A 8 19.56 -13.23 -2.86
CA GLU A 8 19.65 -14.25 -1.82
C GLU A 8 21.08 -14.81 -1.65
N ARG A 9 22.00 -14.50 -2.54
CA ARG A 9 23.39 -14.95 -2.46
C ARG A 9 24.14 -14.15 -1.38
N PRO A 10 24.82 -14.81 -0.42
CA PRO A 10 25.48 -14.12 0.71
C PRO A 10 26.56 -13.12 0.29
N GLU A 11 27.16 -13.33 -0.89
CA GLU A 11 28.21 -12.47 -1.44
C GLU A 11 27.69 -11.21 -2.12
N VAL A 12 26.39 -11.09 -2.32
CA VAL A 12 25.77 -9.96 -3.03
C VAL A 12 25.26 -8.91 -2.03
N ILE A 13 25.81 -7.69 -2.13
CA ILE A 13 25.25 -6.52 -1.46
C ILE A 13 24.14 -5.97 -2.37
N SER A 14 22.88 -6.16 -1.95
CA SER A 14 21.74 -5.75 -2.77
C SER A 14 21.28 -4.33 -2.45
N PHE A 15 21.17 -3.50 -3.49
CA PHE A 15 20.50 -2.20 -3.48
C PHE A 15 19.19 -2.24 -4.29
N ALA A 16 18.74 -3.44 -4.71
CA ALA A 16 17.54 -3.67 -5.49
C ALA A 16 16.42 -4.20 -4.56
N GLY A 17 15.23 -3.68 -4.67
CA GLY A 17 14.06 -4.11 -3.94
C GLY A 17 14.09 -3.75 -2.44
N GLY A 18 13.18 -2.88 -2.01
CA GLY A 18 13.06 -2.43 -0.62
C GLY A 18 12.48 -3.51 0.29
N LEU A 19 13.24 -4.55 0.60
CA LEU A 19 12.83 -5.54 1.59
C LEU A 19 12.90 -4.93 3.00
N PRO A 20 11.87 -5.14 3.86
CA PRO A 20 11.94 -4.73 5.25
C PRO A 20 13.12 -5.39 5.97
N SER A 21 13.78 -4.63 6.85
CA SER A 21 14.89 -5.14 7.64
C SER A 21 14.42 -6.26 8.58
N PRO A 22 15.05 -7.44 8.58
CA PRO A 22 14.72 -8.51 9.52
C PRO A 22 14.90 -8.10 10.98
N ALA A 23 15.75 -7.11 11.25
CA ALA A 23 15.97 -6.57 12.61
C ALA A 23 14.72 -5.90 13.21
N THR A 24 13.74 -5.53 12.35
CA THR A 24 12.46 -4.94 12.79
C THR A 24 11.36 -5.98 13.00
N PHE A 25 11.59 -7.26 12.72
CA PHE A 25 10.56 -8.27 12.84
C PHE A 25 10.26 -8.59 14.30
N PRO A 26 9.02 -8.43 14.78
CA PRO A 26 8.65 -8.65 16.17
C PRO A 26 8.40 -10.14 16.44
N ILE A 27 9.47 -10.96 16.39
CA ILE A 27 9.41 -12.44 16.44
C ILE A 27 8.64 -12.93 17.67
N GLU A 28 8.92 -12.37 18.87
CA GLU A 28 8.27 -12.82 20.10
C GLU A 28 6.75 -12.48 20.10
N ARG A 29 6.38 -11.31 19.55
CA ARG A 29 4.96 -10.94 19.41
C ARG A 29 4.22 -11.86 18.44
N ILE A 30 4.87 -12.24 17.34
CA ILE A 30 4.29 -13.19 16.37
C ILE A 30 4.19 -14.59 17.00
N ARG A 31 5.22 -15.05 17.71
CA ARG A 31 5.19 -16.35 18.43
C ARG A 31 4.03 -16.40 19.42
N TRP A 32 3.90 -15.36 20.24
CA TRP A 32 2.81 -15.24 21.18
C TRP A 32 1.45 -15.25 20.48
N ALA A 33 1.27 -14.48 19.39
CA ALA A 33 0.03 -14.43 18.64
C ALA A 33 -0.35 -15.78 18.03
N CYS A 34 0.63 -16.54 17.52
CA CYS A 34 0.40 -17.90 17.01
C CYS A 34 -0.12 -18.83 18.12
N GLY A 35 0.53 -18.82 19.30
CA GLY A 35 0.09 -19.63 20.45
C GLY A 35 -1.31 -19.23 20.90
N LYS A 36 -1.55 -17.94 21.13
CA LYS A 36 -2.86 -17.40 21.51
C LYS A 36 -3.99 -17.85 20.60
N VAL A 37 -3.79 -17.74 19.28
CA VAL A 37 -4.82 -18.11 18.28
C VAL A 37 -5.13 -19.60 18.33
N LEU A 38 -4.13 -20.46 18.51
CA LEU A 38 -4.31 -21.91 18.60
C LEU A 38 -4.91 -22.33 19.95
N ASP A 39 -4.61 -21.63 21.03
CA ASP A 39 -5.16 -21.93 22.36
C ASP A 39 -6.63 -21.47 22.49
N GLU A 40 -6.96 -20.28 21.99
CA GLU A 40 -8.29 -19.68 22.19
C GLU A 40 -9.33 -20.08 21.12
N ALA A 41 -8.89 -20.29 19.86
CA ALA A 41 -9.82 -20.54 18.76
C ALA A 41 -9.26 -21.53 17.71
N PRO A 42 -8.80 -22.73 18.12
CA PRO A 42 -8.11 -23.68 17.23
C PRO A 42 -8.97 -24.06 16.00
N GLN A 43 -10.21 -24.49 16.21
CA GLN A 43 -11.08 -24.93 15.12
C GLN A 43 -11.42 -23.77 14.17
N ALA A 44 -11.76 -22.60 14.69
CA ALA A 44 -12.15 -21.45 13.90
C ALA A 44 -10.97 -20.84 13.12
N SER A 45 -9.74 -20.98 13.64
CA SER A 45 -8.53 -20.48 12.97
C SER A 45 -8.10 -21.35 11.79
N LEU A 46 -8.43 -22.64 11.83
CA LEU A 46 -8.04 -23.65 10.83
C LEU A 46 -9.18 -23.96 9.85
N GLN A 47 -10.38 -23.40 10.02
CA GLN A 47 -11.54 -23.56 9.15
C GLN A 47 -11.57 -22.49 8.05
N TYR A 48 -12.34 -22.75 7.00
CA TYR A 48 -12.71 -21.75 6.01
C TYR A 48 -13.37 -20.54 6.67
N GLY A 49 -13.18 -19.37 6.06
CA GLY A 49 -13.74 -18.10 6.51
C GLY A 49 -14.45 -17.32 5.40
N PRO A 50 -15.06 -16.18 5.72
CA PRO A 50 -15.70 -15.33 4.73
C PRO A 50 -14.66 -14.74 3.75
N THR A 51 -15.06 -14.54 2.51
CA THR A 51 -14.21 -13.99 1.44
C THR A 51 -13.71 -12.59 1.79
N GLU A 52 -14.57 -11.77 2.40
CA GLU A 52 -14.24 -10.41 2.83
C GLU A 52 -13.14 -10.37 3.90
N GLY A 53 -13.00 -11.43 4.66
CA GLY A 53 -12.00 -11.56 5.71
C GLY A 53 -12.59 -11.59 7.13
N TYR A 54 -11.71 -11.81 8.10
CA TYR A 54 -12.00 -11.91 9.51
C TYR A 54 -12.56 -10.59 10.06
N ALA A 55 -13.79 -10.60 10.58
CA ALA A 55 -14.52 -9.40 10.94
C ALA A 55 -13.77 -8.48 11.93
N PRO A 56 -13.16 -8.98 13.04
CA PRO A 56 -12.41 -8.11 13.94
C PRO A 56 -11.20 -7.43 13.29
N LEU A 57 -10.55 -8.06 12.30
CA LEU A 57 -9.46 -7.42 11.57
C LEU A 57 -9.98 -6.34 10.61
N ARG A 58 -11.14 -6.55 9.98
CA ARG A 58 -11.81 -5.54 9.13
C ARG A 58 -12.27 -4.34 9.97
N GLU A 59 -12.80 -4.58 11.16
CA GLU A 59 -13.16 -3.54 12.12
C GLU A 59 -11.95 -2.71 12.52
N TRP A 60 -10.84 -3.35 12.86
CA TRP A 60 -9.59 -2.67 13.20
C TRP A 60 -9.06 -1.81 12.04
N VAL A 61 -9.08 -2.33 10.81
CA VAL A 61 -8.66 -1.56 9.62
C VAL A 61 -9.57 -0.35 9.41
N ALA A 62 -10.88 -0.54 9.52
CA ALA A 62 -11.86 0.54 9.36
C ALA A 62 -11.66 1.65 10.41
N GLU A 63 -11.46 1.29 11.66
CA GLU A 63 -11.17 2.22 12.76
C GLU A 63 -9.85 2.97 12.52
N ARG A 64 -8.78 2.26 12.18
CA ARG A 64 -7.45 2.83 11.93
C ARG A 64 -7.43 3.85 10.79
N LEU A 65 -8.25 3.64 9.76
CA LEU A 65 -8.33 4.51 8.58
C LEU A 65 -9.40 5.60 8.69
N SER A 66 -10.24 5.54 9.71
CA SER A 66 -11.21 6.61 10.00
C SER A 66 -10.48 7.81 10.60
N GLY A 67 -10.85 9.00 10.18
CA GLY A 67 -10.24 10.25 10.66
C GLY A 67 -10.49 11.40 9.69
N ASN A 68 -10.08 12.59 10.07
CA ASN A 68 -10.24 13.82 9.27
C ASN A 68 -11.70 14.07 8.78
N GLY A 69 -12.68 13.61 9.58
CA GLY A 69 -14.09 13.74 9.22
C GLY A 69 -14.65 12.59 8.38
N ALA A 70 -13.83 11.64 7.93
CA ALA A 70 -14.29 10.43 7.24
C ALA A 70 -14.48 9.27 8.21
N THR A 71 -15.54 8.51 8.00
CA THR A 71 -15.82 7.25 8.71
C THR A 71 -15.78 6.11 7.71
N ILE A 72 -14.84 5.20 7.90
CA ILE A 72 -14.74 3.97 7.10
C ILE A 72 -15.52 2.87 7.84
N ARG A 73 -16.39 2.18 7.10
CA ARG A 73 -17.18 1.07 7.65
C ARG A 73 -16.46 -0.27 7.39
N PRO A 74 -16.55 -1.25 8.29
CA PRO A 74 -16.03 -2.60 8.04
C PRO A 74 -16.59 -3.25 6.76
N SER A 75 -17.78 -2.86 6.32
CA SER A 75 -18.36 -3.30 5.03
C SER A 75 -17.60 -2.80 3.80
N GLN A 76 -16.75 -1.79 3.93
CA GLN A 76 -15.89 -1.25 2.86
C GLN A 76 -14.51 -1.92 2.80
N VAL A 77 -14.20 -2.84 3.72
CA VAL A 77 -12.87 -3.47 3.87
C VAL A 77 -12.88 -4.89 3.34
N LEU A 78 -11.94 -5.21 2.47
CA LEU A 78 -11.64 -6.55 1.96
C LEU A 78 -10.20 -6.92 2.35
N ILE A 79 -10.04 -7.99 3.12
CA ILE A 79 -8.70 -8.52 3.44
C ILE A 79 -8.15 -9.29 2.24
N THR A 80 -6.89 -9.03 1.91
CA THR A 80 -6.23 -9.63 0.74
C THR A 80 -4.92 -10.33 1.12
N THR A 81 -4.46 -11.20 0.25
CA THR A 81 -3.16 -11.89 0.37
C THR A 81 -2.04 -10.96 -0.08
N GLY A 82 -1.81 -9.90 0.72
CA GLY A 82 -0.98 -8.73 0.43
C GLY A 82 -1.66 -7.74 -0.52
N SER A 83 -1.15 -6.50 -0.57
CA SER A 83 -1.65 -5.46 -1.48
C SER A 83 -1.51 -5.84 -2.96
N GLN A 84 -0.55 -6.71 -3.30
CA GLN A 84 -0.39 -7.22 -4.67
C GLN A 84 -1.64 -7.94 -5.19
N GLN A 85 -2.34 -8.70 -4.33
CA GLN A 85 -3.64 -9.28 -4.71
C GLN A 85 -4.69 -8.17 -4.89
N GLY A 86 -4.66 -7.13 -4.07
CA GLY A 86 -5.54 -5.97 -4.27
C GLY A 86 -5.38 -5.34 -5.65
N LEU A 87 -4.13 -5.15 -6.10
CA LEU A 87 -3.82 -4.66 -7.45
C LEU A 87 -4.36 -5.60 -8.55
N ASP A 88 -4.15 -6.91 -8.41
CA ASP A 88 -4.66 -7.90 -9.37
C ASP A 88 -6.19 -7.90 -9.44
N LEU A 89 -6.87 -7.83 -8.29
CA LEU A 89 -8.32 -7.75 -8.23
C LEU A 89 -8.87 -6.45 -8.88
N LEU A 90 -8.21 -5.32 -8.64
CA LEU A 90 -8.58 -4.05 -9.30
C LEU A 90 -8.40 -4.14 -10.81
N GLY A 91 -7.30 -4.74 -11.27
CA GLY A 91 -7.10 -5.01 -12.69
C GLY A 91 -8.25 -5.83 -13.29
N LYS A 92 -8.62 -6.94 -12.65
CA LYS A 92 -9.72 -7.83 -13.08
C LYS A 92 -11.08 -7.13 -13.16
N VAL A 93 -11.36 -6.21 -12.24
CA VAL A 93 -12.68 -5.61 -12.10
C VAL A 93 -12.82 -4.32 -12.92
N LEU A 94 -11.72 -3.57 -13.08
CA LEU A 94 -11.76 -2.22 -13.63
C LEU A 94 -11.15 -2.08 -15.04
N ILE A 95 -10.31 -3.03 -15.47
CA ILE A 95 -9.56 -2.89 -16.73
C ILE A 95 -10.06 -3.89 -17.76
N ASP A 96 -10.47 -3.34 -18.91
CA ASP A 96 -10.63 -4.07 -20.18
C ASP A 96 -9.46 -3.71 -21.10
N GLU A 97 -9.21 -4.50 -22.15
CA GLU A 97 -8.21 -4.18 -23.17
C GLU A 97 -8.39 -2.76 -23.72
N GLY A 98 -7.32 -1.97 -23.72
CA GLY A 98 -7.32 -0.58 -24.16
C GLY A 98 -7.90 0.42 -23.15
N SER A 99 -8.36 -0.01 -21.97
CA SER A 99 -8.80 0.91 -20.92
C SER A 99 -7.72 1.90 -20.54
N LYS A 100 -8.04 3.20 -20.52
CA LYS A 100 -7.09 4.22 -20.09
C LYS A 100 -6.88 4.17 -18.58
N VAL A 101 -5.63 3.98 -18.16
CA VAL A 101 -5.20 4.02 -16.75
C VAL A 101 -4.13 5.10 -16.58
N LEU A 102 -4.38 6.04 -15.67
CA LEU A 102 -3.42 7.10 -15.35
C LEU A 102 -2.43 6.59 -14.28
N VAL A 103 -1.14 6.78 -14.53
CA VAL A 103 -0.07 6.35 -13.64
C VAL A 103 0.99 7.43 -13.47
N GLU A 104 1.65 7.45 -12.31
CA GLU A 104 2.84 8.28 -12.10
C GLU A 104 3.99 7.81 -13.00
N THR A 105 4.93 8.71 -13.28
CA THR A 105 6.16 8.38 -14.03
C THR A 105 7.39 8.91 -13.29
N PRO A 106 8.24 8.01 -12.77
CA PRO A 106 8.11 6.53 -12.75
C PRO A 106 7.00 6.05 -11.80
N SER A 107 6.57 4.79 -11.95
CA SER A 107 5.53 4.18 -11.13
C SER A 107 5.99 2.85 -10.51
N TYR A 108 5.25 2.33 -9.55
CA TYR A 108 5.54 1.05 -8.92
C TYR A 108 5.42 -0.10 -9.94
N LEU A 109 6.55 -0.79 -10.16
CA LEU A 109 6.64 -1.86 -11.16
C LEU A 109 5.64 -3.00 -10.87
N GLY A 110 5.39 -3.31 -9.59
CA GLY A 110 4.45 -4.37 -9.21
C GLY A 110 3.01 -4.07 -9.61
N ALA A 111 2.59 -2.79 -9.58
CA ALA A 111 1.29 -2.37 -10.07
C ALA A 111 1.21 -2.45 -11.59
N LEU A 112 2.22 -1.92 -12.30
CA LEU A 112 2.27 -2.01 -13.76
C LEU A 112 2.24 -3.46 -14.25
N GLN A 113 2.97 -4.37 -13.58
CA GLN A 113 2.94 -5.79 -13.91
C GLN A 113 1.57 -6.45 -13.68
N ALA A 114 0.89 -6.10 -12.57
CA ALA A 114 -0.46 -6.61 -12.31
C ALA A 114 -1.46 -6.12 -13.35
N PHE A 115 -1.46 -4.83 -13.64
CA PHE A 115 -2.40 -4.22 -14.60
C PHE A 115 -2.12 -4.62 -16.04
N SER A 116 -0.85 -4.80 -16.43
CA SER A 116 -0.47 -5.17 -17.81
C SER A 116 -1.06 -6.49 -18.28
N LEU A 117 -1.46 -7.38 -17.37
CA LEU A 117 -2.16 -8.62 -17.72
C LEU A 117 -3.52 -8.34 -18.39
N PHE A 118 -4.11 -7.19 -18.15
CA PHE A 118 -5.40 -6.74 -18.70
C PHE A 118 -5.25 -5.76 -19.86
N GLN A 119 -4.04 -5.53 -20.35
CA GLN A 119 -3.70 -4.75 -21.53
C GLN A 119 -4.26 -3.31 -21.53
N PRO A 120 -4.06 -2.52 -20.44
CA PRO A 120 -4.51 -1.12 -20.41
C PRO A 120 -3.68 -0.24 -21.35
N ALA A 121 -4.27 0.88 -21.77
CA ALA A 121 -3.56 2.01 -22.33
C ALA A 121 -3.10 2.94 -21.21
N TYR A 122 -1.82 2.90 -20.86
CA TYR A 122 -1.27 3.78 -19.83
C TYR A 122 -1.17 5.23 -20.33
N SER A 123 -1.58 6.16 -19.47
CA SER A 123 -1.36 7.59 -19.64
C SER A 123 -0.56 8.13 -18.47
N SER A 124 0.59 8.73 -18.77
CA SER A 124 1.53 9.22 -17.76
C SER A 124 1.04 10.53 -17.15
N MET A 125 0.99 10.60 -15.83
CA MET A 125 0.85 11.85 -15.08
C MET A 125 2.22 12.46 -14.84
N GLN A 126 2.41 13.72 -15.23
CA GLN A 126 3.65 14.43 -14.99
C GLN A 126 3.92 14.55 -13.47
N ALA A 127 5.15 14.38 -13.05
CA ALA A 127 5.56 14.51 -11.65
C ALA A 127 6.82 15.40 -11.51
N ASP A 128 6.90 16.09 -10.38
CA ASP A 128 8.05 16.88 -9.95
C ASP A 128 8.55 16.42 -8.56
N GLU A 129 9.28 17.25 -7.84
CA GLU A 129 9.82 16.92 -6.50
C GLU A 129 8.71 16.67 -5.46
N ASP A 130 7.52 17.25 -5.65
CA ASP A 130 6.34 17.11 -4.80
C ASP A 130 5.33 16.06 -5.30
N GLY A 131 5.72 15.21 -6.26
CA GLY A 131 4.87 14.19 -6.85
C GLY A 131 4.07 14.69 -8.05
N ILE A 132 2.82 14.24 -8.22
CA ILE A 132 1.99 14.56 -9.40
C ILE A 132 1.80 16.07 -9.53
N VAL A 133 2.12 16.61 -10.70
CA VAL A 133 1.85 18.01 -11.07
C VAL A 133 0.38 18.14 -11.48
N THR A 134 -0.46 18.50 -10.52
CA THR A 134 -1.91 18.53 -10.72
C THR A 134 -2.35 19.49 -11.81
N ASP A 135 -1.65 20.62 -11.98
CA ASP A 135 -1.96 21.62 -13.03
C ASP A 135 -1.70 21.09 -14.44
N ALA A 136 -0.83 20.10 -14.59
CA ALA A 136 -0.57 19.45 -15.86
C ALA A 136 -1.63 18.40 -16.26
N LEU A 137 -2.53 18.03 -15.35
CA LEU A 137 -3.65 17.13 -15.65
C LEU A 137 -4.72 17.87 -16.44
N THR A 138 -4.85 17.54 -17.73
CA THR A 138 -5.84 18.16 -18.60
C THR A 138 -7.17 17.40 -18.63
N PRO A 139 -8.30 18.06 -18.95
CA PRO A 139 -9.59 17.38 -19.11
C PRO A 139 -9.54 16.22 -20.12
N GLU A 140 -8.79 16.36 -21.23
CA GLU A 140 -8.64 15.32 -22.25
C GLU A 140 -7.90 14.09 -21.71
N GLN A 141 -6.91 14.31 -20.85
CA GLN A 141 -6.18 13.23 -20.20
C GLN A 141 -7.08 12.47 -19.22
N LEU A 142 -7.91 13.18 -18.45
CA LEU A 142 -8.84 12.62 -17.49
C LEU A 142 -10.04 11.93 -18.17
N ALA A 143 -10.52 12.45 -19.28
CA ALA A 143 -11.70 11.94 -19.95
C ALA A 143 -11.57 10.45 -20.30
N GLY A 144 -12.53 9.64 -19.82
CA GLY A 144 -12.61 8.21 -20.09
C GLY A 144 -11.53 7.36 -19.36
N ALA A 145 -10.78 7.93 -18.43
CA ALA A 145 -9.87 7.16 -17.60
C ALA A 145 -10.65 6.25 -16.64
N ARG A 146 -10.21 5.01 -16.49
CA ARG A 146 -10.83 4.05 -15.56
C ARG A 146 -10.49 4.38 -14.12
N PHE A 147 -9.26 4.78 -13.85
CA PHE A 147 -8.78 5.28 -12.57
C PHE A 147 -7.42 5.95 -12.71
N MET A 148 -7.04 6.68 -11.66
CA MET A 148 -5.67 7.15 -11.43
C MET A 148 -5.02 6.28 -10.35
N TYR A 149 -3.80 5.79 -10.60
CA TYR A 149 -3.01 5.05 -9.62
C TYR A 149 -1.86 5.92 -9.12
N CYS A 150 -1.76 6.11 -7.82
CA CYS A 150 -0.69 6.89 -7.20
C CYS A 150 -0.27 6.36 -5.83
N LEU A 151 0.97 6.71 -5.44
CA LEU A 151 1.54 6.48 -4.11
C LEU A 151 1.85 7.85 -3.47
N PRO A 152 0.92 8.45 -2.72
CA PRO A 152 1.11 9.80 -2.17
C PRO A 152 2.18 9.86 -1.07
N ASN A 153 2.49 8.74 -0.42
CA ASN A 153 3.46 8.65 0.67
C ASN A 153 4.69 7.87 0.23
N PHE A 154 5.85 8.55 0.17
CA PHE A 154 7.16 7.91 -0.09
C PHE A 154 7.15 7.01 -1.32
N GLN A 155 6.73 7.61 -2.42
CA GLN A 155 6.47 6.97 -3.71
C GLN A 155 7.58 6.01 -4.13
N ASN A 156 7.21 4.84 -4.58
CA ASN A 156 8.14 3.86 -5.13
C ASN A 156 8.21 4.01 -6.67
N PRO A 157 9.37 4.41 -7.26
CA PRO A 157 10.71 4.33 -6.65
C PRO A 157 11.31 5.67 -6.17
N THR A 158 10.61 6.79 -6.24
CA THR A 158 11.22 8.12 -6.05
C THR A 158 11.44 8.53 -4.59
N GLY A 159 10.72 7.92 -3.64
CA GLY A 159 10.71 8.31 -2.23
C GLY A 159 10.03 9.65 -1.96
N ARG A 160 9.37 10.26 -2.94
CA ARG A 160 8.69 11.54 -2.81
C ARG A 160 7.42 11.40 -1.98
N ARG A 161 7.05 12.47 -1.29
CA ARG A 161 5.81 12.56 -0.51
C ARG A 161 4.97 13.71 -1.03
N MET A 162 3.75 13.42 -1.48
CA MET A 162 2.82 14.43 -1.99
C MET A 162 2.32 15.32 -0.85
N PRO A 163 2.52 16.65 -0.91
CA PRO A 163 2.02 17.60 0.08
C PRO A 163 0.49 17.63 0.12
N LEU A 164 -0.07 18.07 1.25
CA LEU A 164 -1.52 18.12 1.46
C LEU A 164 -2.26 18.93 0.38
N GLU A 165 -1.69 20.04 -0.05
CA GLU A 165 -2.29 20.90 -1.08
C GLU A 165 -2.39 20.17 -2.43
N ARG A 166 -1.35 19.42 -2.81
CA ARG A 166 -1.36 18.58 -4.03
C ARG A 166 -2.40 17.46 -3.94
N ARG A 167 -2.57 16.85 -2.75
CA ARG A 167 -3.60 15.84 -2.51
C ARG A 167 -5.00 16.41 -2.74
N ARG A 168 -5.26 17.61 -2.21
CA ARG A 168 -6.54 18.32 -2.40
C ARG A 168 -6.79 18.63 -3.86
N ALA A 169 -5.81 19.23 -4.55
CA ALA A 169 -5.92 19.57 -5.97
C ALA A 169 -6.10 18.33 -6.87
N LEU A 170 -5.43 17.20 -6.54
CA LEU A 170 -5.61 15.95 -7.26
C LEU A 170 -7.05 15.43 -7.12
N LEU A 171 -7.56 15.40 -5.89
CA LEU A 171 -8.94 14.97 -5.64
C LEU A 171 -9.97 15.87 -6.29
N GLU A 172 -9.79 17.19 -6.24
CA GLU A 172 -10.69 18.14 -6.91
C GLU A 172 -10.82 17.81 -8.40
N LYS A 173 -9.70 17.61 -9.09
CA LYS A 173 -9.70 17.25 -10.52
C LYS A 173 -10.28 15.87 -10.78
N ALA A 174 -9.95 14.89 -9.94
CA ALA A 174 -10.48 13.54 -10.03
C ALA A 174 -12.00 13.50 -9.87
N LEU A 175 -12.52 14.21 -8.87
CA LEU A 175 -13.95 14.33 -8.59
C LEU A 175 -14.68 15.03 -9.74
N ALA A 176 -14.16 16.17 -10.22
CA ALA A 176 -14.74 16.92 -11.32
C ALA A 176 -14.82 16.09 -12.62
N ALA A 177 -13.86 15.19 -12.84
CA ALA A 177 -13.82 14.31 -14.00
C ALA A 177 -14.55 12.96 -13.79
N GLY A 178 -15.01 12.67 -12.57
CA GLY A 178 -15.61 11.37 -12.20
C GLY A 178 -14.65 10.20 -12.32
N VAL A 179 -13.33 10.43 -12.14
CA VAL A 179 -12.30 9.41 -12.26
C VAL A 179 -11.90 8.92 -10.86
N PRO A 180 -12.09 7.63 -10.53
CA PRO A 180 -11.66 7.08 -9.25
C PRO A 180 -10.15 7.18 -9.05
N VAL A 181 -9.71 7.33 -7.79
CA VAL A 181 -8.29 7.32 -7.42
C VAL A 181 -7.98 6.02 -6.69
N VAL A 182 -6.95 5.31 -7.12
CA VAL A 182 -6.35 4.18 -6.42
C VAL A 182 -5.12 4.71 -5.66
N GLU A 183 -5.27 4.83 -4.34
CA GLU A 183 -4.21 5.19 -3.40
C GLU A 183 -3.52 3.93 -2.90
N ASP A 184 -2.27 3.71 -3.27
CA ASP A 184 -1.45 2.60 -2.76
C ASP A 184 -0.52 3.15 -1.66
N ASP A 185 -0.75 2.73 -0.41
CA ASP A 185 -0.07 3.31 0.75
C ASP A 185 0.57 2.25 1.67
N PRO A 186 1.64 1.60 1.23
CA PRO A 186 2.39 0.69 2.08
C PRO A 186 3.34 1.41 3.06
N TYR A 187 3.57 2.72 2.90
CA TYR A 187 4.64 3.46 3.58
C TYR A 187 4.16 4.62 4.45
N GLY A 188 2.90 5.03 4.42
CA GLY A 188 2.40 6.23 5.08
C GLY A 188 2.76 6.32 6.56
N ALA A 189 2.73 5.19 7.27
CA ALA A 189 3.16 5.10 8.66
C ALA A 189 4.68 5.21 8.89
N LEU A 190 5.51 5.25 7.84
CA LEU A 190 6.98 5.23 7.95
C LEU A 190 7.64 6.60 7.74
N SER A 191 6.94 7.69 8.02
CA SER A 191 7.54 9.03 8.08
C SER A 191 8.62 9.10 9.15
N TYR A 192 9.84 9.54 8.81
CA TYR A 192 10.94 9.62 9.77
C TYR A 192 10.69 10.64 10.87
N SER A 193 9.96 11.73 10.57
CA SER A 193 9.54 12.72 11.57
C SER A 193 8.39 12.24 12.46
N GLY A 194 7.70 11.17 12.07
CA GLY A 194 6.45 10.73 12.71
C GLY A 194 5.22 11.50 12.25
N GLU A 195 5.36 12.54 11.43
CA GLU A 195 4.24 13.30 10.89
C GLU A 195 3.47 12.46 9.85
N GLU A 196 2.16 12.32 10.02
CA GLU A 196 1.25 11.68 9.07
C GLU A 196 0.38 12.74 8.39
N LEU A 197 0.30 12.70 7.06
CA LEU A 197 -0.62 13.54 6.30
C LEU A 197 -1.93 12.80 6.07
N PRO A 198 -3.07 13.51 6.00
CA PRO A 198 -4.34 12.91 5.61
C PRO A 198 -4.22 12.12 4.31
N SER A 199 -4.71 10.87 4.30
CA SER A 199 -4.80 10.06 3.09
C SER A 199 -5.82 10.63 2.11
N LEU A 200 -5.71 10.32 0.84
CA LEU A 200 -6.74 10.64 -0.15
C LEU A 200 -8.07 9.98 0.22
N LEU A 201 -8.00 8.73 0.74
CA LEU A 201 -9.17 8.02 1.26
C LEU A 201 -9.89 8.83 2.35
N SER A 202 -9.16 9.36 3.34
CA SER A 202 -9.77 10.13 4.44
C SER A 202 -10.40 11.45 4.00
N MET A 203 -10.05 11.94 2.81
CA MET A 203 -10.60 13.18 2.25
C MET A 203 -11.77 12.93 1.28
N ALA A 204 -11.81 11.76 0.61
CA ALA A 204 -12.85 11.42 -0.36
C ALA A 204 -13.19 9.91 -0.37
N PRO A 205 -13.76 9.36 0.71
CA PRO A 205 -13.93 7.91 0.89
C PRO A 205 -14.81 7.23 -0.16
N GLU A 206 -15.71 7.98 -0.80
CA GLU A 206 -16.59 7.44 -1.86
C GLU A 206 -15.96 7.48 -3.28
N HIS A 207 -14.74 8.03 -3.41
CA HIS A 207 -14.06 8.16 -4.71
C HIS A 207 -12.65 7.55 -4.70
N VAL A 208 -12.14 7.17 -3.52
CA VAL A 208 -10.81 6.62 -3.36
C VAL A 208 -10.90 5.13 -3.04
N ILE A 209 -10.10 4.36 -3.75
CA ILE A 209 -9.83 2.95 -3.45
C ILE A 209 -8.46 2.91 -2.81
N TYR A 210 -8.39 2.43 -1.58
CA TYR A 210 -7.15 2.41 -0.81
C TYR A 210 -6.58 1.00 -0.71
N LEU A 211 -5.29 0.87 -0.96
CA LEU A 211 -4.52 -0.36 -0.79
C LEU A 211 -3.57 -0.21 0.39
N GLY A 212 -3.75 -1.06 1.40
CA GLY A 212 -2.89 -1.12 2.56
C GLY A 212 -2.18 -2.46 2.73
N SER A 213 -1.10 -2.47 3.50
CA SER A 213 -0.29 -3.67 3.71
C SER A 213 0.32 -3.72 5.10
N PHE A 214 0.31 -4.90 5.72
CA PHE A 214 1.07 -5.15 6.95
C PHE A 214 2.55 -5.50 6.69
N SER A 215 2.95 -5.61 5.43
CA SER A 215 4.31 -6.05 5.05
C SER A 215 5.42 -5.11 5.49
N LYS A 216 5.16 -3.81 5.65
CA LYS A 216 6.18 -2.81 5.96
C LYS A 216 6.19 -2.39 7.43
N VAL A 217 5.07 -2.59 8.12
CA VAL A 217 4.89 -2.19 9.53
C VAL A 217 4.87 -3.38 10.50
N LEU A 218 4.75 -4.62 9.99
CA LEU A 218 4.77 -5.83 10.81
C LEU A 218 5.78 -6.84 10.21
N VAL A 219 5.32 -7.74 9.34
CA VAL A 219 6.20 -8.70 8.66
C VAL A 219 5.69 -9.02 7.25
N PRO A 220 6.56 -9.05 6.23
CA PRO A 220 6.14 -9.32 4.85
C PRO A 220 5.76 -10.78 4.60
N GLY A 221 6.30 -11.72 5.39
CA GLY A 221 6.11 -13.17 5.21
C GLY A 221 4.68 -13.64 5.47
N LEU A 222 3.89 -12.93 6.27
CA LEU A 222 2.49 -13.26 6.54
C LEU A 222 1.56 -12.96 5.35
N ARG A 223 2.05 -12.25 4.34
CA ARG A 223 1.29 -11.97 3.11
C ARG A 223 -0.10 -11.41 3.38
N LEU A 224 -0.22 -10.39 4.22
CA LEU A 224 -1.50 -9.78 4.56
C LEU A 224 -1.55 -8.30 4.15
N GLY A 225 -2.64 -7.94 3.49
CA GLY A 225 -2.99 -6.59 3.09
C GLY A 225 -4.50 -6.41 3.07
N TYR A 226 -4.94 -5.28 2.60
CA TYR A 226 -6.37 -4.99 2.51
C TYR A 226 -6.65 -3.96 1.41
N VAL A 227 -7.88 -4.00 0.92
CA VAL A 227 -8.47 -2.99 0.05
C VAL A 227 -9.61 -2.32 0.81
N VAL A 228 -9.67 -0.99 0.77
CA VAL A 228 -10.84 -0.23 1.20
C VAL A 228 -11.43 0.44 -0.04
N ALA A 229 -12.70 0.20 -0.29
CA ALA A 229 -13.36 0.70 -1.49
C ALA A 229 -14.81 1.10 -1.21
N PRO A 230 -15.41 1.95 -2.05
CA PRO A 230 -16.85 2.19 -2.03
C PRO A 230 -17.63 0.88 -2.10
N GLU A 231 -18.72 0.76 -1.35
CA GLU A 231 -19.50 -0.50 -1.24
C GLU A 231 -19.99 -0.99 -2.61
N ALA A 232 -20.32 -0.09 -3.52
CA ALA A 232 -20.75 -0.43 -4.88
C ALA A 232 -19.67 -1.23 -5.66
N LEU A 233 -18.39 -0.93 -5.41
CA LEU A 233 -17.27 -1.65 -6.03
C LEU A 233 -16.88 -2.89 -5.26
N LEU A 234 -16.96 -2.84 -3.92
CA LEU A 234 -16.48 -3.91 -3.04
C LEU A 234 -17.12 -5.27 -3.38
N GLY A 235 -18.42 -5.30 -3.67
CA GLY A 235 -19.09 -6.53 -4.05
C GLY A 235 -18.48 -7.22 -5.28
N LYS A 236 -17.98 -6.46 -6.24
CA LYS A 236 -17.28 -7.00 -7.43
C LYS A 236 -15.88 -7.48 -7.10
N LEU A 237 -15.17 -6.79 -6.23
CA LEU A 237 -13.86 -7.23 -5.73
C LEU A 237 -13.98 -8.53 -4.94
N VAL A 238 -15.03 -8.68 -4.10
CA VAL A 238 -15.33 -9.92 -3.37
C VAL A 238 -15.60 -11.07 -4.34
N GLN A 239 -16.42 -10.87 -5.38
CA GLN A 239 -16.67 -11.91 -6.40
C GLN A 239 -15.37 -12.34 -7.10
N ALA A 240 -14.52 -11.38 -7.49
CA ALA A 240 -13.23 -11.67 -8.13
C ALA A 240 -12.26 -12.40 -7.19
N LYS A 241 -12.24 -12.02 -5.90
CA LYS A 241 -11.42 -12.69 -4.88
C LYS A 241 -11.91 -14.10 -4.59
N GLN A 242 -13.23 -14.30 -4.50
CA GLN A 242 -13.81 -15.63 -4.28
C GLN A 242 -13.39 -16.61 -5.39
N ALA A 243 -13.35 -16.14 -6.63
CA ALA A 243 -12.88 -16.94 -7.76
C ALA A 243 -11.35 -17.16 -7.77
N ALA A 244 -10.57 -16.25 -7.15
CA ALA A 244 -9.11 -16.31 -7.15
C ALA A 244 -8.54 -17.25 -6.08
N ASP A 245 -9.00 -17.13 -4.82
CA ASP A 245 -8.44 -17.88 -3.69
C ASP A 245 -9.47 -18.21 -2.58
N LEU A 246 -10.74 -17.98 -2.84
CA LEU A 246 -11.87 -18.11 -1.91
C LEU A 246 -11.80 -17.06 -0.77
N HIS A 247 -10.74 -17.06 0.02
CA HIS A 247 -10.43 -16.09 1.06
C HIS A 247 -8.94 -16.14 1.42
N THR A 248 -8.43 -15.07 1.99
CA THR A 248 -7.10 -15.06 2.63
C THR A 248 -7.09 -16.00 3.84
N PRO A 249 -6.01 -16.76 4.10
CA PRO A 249 -5.99 -17.77 5.18
C PRO A 249 -6.46 -17.23 6.53
N SER A 250 -7.47 -17.87 7.12
CA SER A 250 -8.08 -17.47 8.40
C SER A 250 -7.06 -17.41 9.55
N PHE A 251 -6.15 -18.37 9.58
CA PHE A 251 -5.09 -18.43 10.59
C PHE A 251 -4.19 -17.19 10.55
N THR A 252 -3.72 -16.82 9.37
CA THR A 252 -2.88 -15.62 9.20
C THR A 252 -3.59 -14.33 9.61
N GLN A 253 -4.86 -14.18 9.26
CA GLN A 253 -5.66 -13.01 9.65
C GLN A 253 -5.80 -12.90 11.16
N ARG A 254 -6.06 -14.02 11.85
CA ARG A 254 -6.18 -14.06 13.31
C ARG A 254 -4.86 -13.79 14.01
N ILE A 255 -3.73 -14.33 13.49
CA ILE A 255 -2.38 -14.03 14.01
C ILE A 255 -2.10 -12.54 13.91
N VAL A 256 -2.32 -11.93 12.74
CA VAL A 256 -2.08 -10.49 12.57
C VAL A 256 -2.98 -9.69 13.48
N HIS A 257 -4.29 -10.01 13.55
CA HIS A 257 -5.21 -9.33 14.46
C HIS A 257 -4.75 -9.43 15.93
N ALA A 258 -4.35 -10.61 16.41
CA ALA A 258 -3.82 -10.77 17.76
C ALA A 258 -2.53 -9.99 17.98
N ALA A 259 -1.63 -9.99 16.99
CA ALA A 259 -0.34 -9.30 17.08
C ALA A 259 -0.47 -7.78 17.17
N ILE A 260 -1.48 -7.18 16.54
CA ILE A 260 -1.65 -5.71 16.48
C ILE A 260 -2.51 -5.14 17.61
N GLN A 261 -3.04 -5.99 18.52
CA GLN A 261 -3.79 -5.52 19.68
C GLN A 261 -2.89 -4.72 20.65
N ASP A 262 -3.52 -4.04 21.61
CA ASP A 262 -2.85 -3.29 22.67
C ASP A 262 -1.93 -2.17 22.14
N ASP A 263 -2.37 -1.47 21.08
CA ASP A 263 -1.63 -0.39 20.40
C ASP A 263 -0.21 -0.80 19.98
N PHE A 264 -0.04 -2.10 19.70
CA PHE A 264 1.30 -2.66 19.41
C PHE A 264 1.98 -1.94 18.26
N LEU A 265 1.27 -1.64 17.17
CA LEU A 265 1.89 -0.96 16.02
C LEU A 265 2.35 0.46 16.38
N ASP A 266 1.63 1.18 17.22
CA ASP A 266 1.99 2.54 17.62
C ASP A 266 3.25 2.54 18.51
N GLN A 267 3.51 1.45 19.23
CA GLN A 267 4.74 1.24 19.99
C GLN A 267 5.88 0.71 19.12
N HIS A 268 5.59 -0.07 18.10
CA HIS A 268 6.58 -0.76 17.25
C HIS A 268 7.11 0.11 16.11
N ILE A 269 6.24 0.84 15.42
CA ILE A 269 6.57 1.66 14.24
C ILE A 269 7.66 2.71 14.54
N PRO A 270 7.70 3.40 15.69
CA PRO A 270 8.79 4.34 16.00
C PRO A 270 10.18 3.73 15.91
N GLY A 271 10.36 2.48 16.32
CA GLY A 271 11.63 1.76 16.19
C GLY A 271 12.02 1.51 14.73
N ILE A 272 11.05 1.18 13.88
CA ILE A 272 11.25 1.02 12.42
C ILE A 272 11.67 2.36 11.80
N ARG A 273 10.93 3.44 12.11
CA ARG A 273 11.23 4.81 11.64
C ARG A 273 12.66 5.23 11.99
N THR A 274 13.09 5.01 13.23
CA THR A 274 14.44 5.34 13.69
C THR A 274 15.52 4.58 12.93
N LEU A 275 15.34 3.27 12.73
CA LEU A 275 16.28 2.45 11.97
C LEU A 275 16.39 2.92 10.53
N TYR A 276 15.27 3.14 9.86
CA TYR A 276 15.27 3.51 8.44
C TYR A 276 15.74 4.96 8.21
N ALA A 277 15.42 5.89 9.11
CA ALA A 277 15.97 7.24 9.08
C ALA A 277 17.50 7.22 9.10
N ARG A 278 18.09 6.44 10.04
CA ARG A 278 19.55 6.29 10.13
C ARG A 278 20.15 5.66 8.87
N GLN A 279 19.52 4.63 8.31
CA GLN A 279 19.98 4.00 7.07
C GLN A 279 19.93 4.96 5.89
N CYS A 280 18.87 5.75 5.79
CA CYS A 280 18.72 6.80 4.78
C CYS A 280 19.82 7.86 4.91
N GLU A 281 20.07 8.37 6.10
CA GLU A 281 21.15 9.34 6.37
C GLU A 281 22.52 8.81 5.95
N LEU A 282 22.84 7.57 6.31
CA LEU A 282 24.09 6.94 5.93
C LEU A 282 24.22 6.78 4.41
N MET A 283 23.14 6.38 3.74
CA MET A 283 23.12 6.26 2.26
C MET A 283 23.30 7.63 1.60
N LEU A 284 22.59 8.66 2.05
CA LEU A 284 22.71 10.02 1.51
C LEU A 284 24.11 10.58 1.72
N ALA A 285 24.71 10.39 2.88
CA ALA A 285 26.09 10.81 3.15
C ALA A 285 27.10 10.07 2.26
N ALA A 286 26.88 8.79 1.96
CA ALA A 286 27.72 8.03 1.05
C ALA A 286 27.56 8.51 -0.41
N LEU A 287 26.32 8.78 -0.84
CA LEU A 287 26.07 9.36 -2.16
C LEU A 287 26.73 10.74 -2.33
N ASP A 288 26.58 11.63 -1.33
CA ASP A 288 27.21 12.97 -1.32
C ASP A 288 28.75 12.85 -1.41
N ARG A 289 29.34 11.82 -0.79
CA ARG A 289 30.81 11.65 -0.71
C ARG A 289 31.41 10.97 -1.94
N TYR A 290 30.75 9.98 -2.50
CA TYR A 290 31.36 9.06 -3.47
C TYR A 290 30.82 9.20 -4.89
N PHE A 291 29.67 9.81 -5.08
CA PHE A 291 29.06 9.96 -6.40
C PHE A 291 29.60 11.22 -7.12
N PRO A 292 29.65 11.23 -8.46
CA PRO A 292 30.09 12.39 -9.21
C PRO A 292 29.09 13.53 -9.08
N ALA A 293 29.55 14.78 -9.17
CA ALA A 293 28.73 15.98 -9.05
C ALA A 293 27.60 16.09 -10.10
N THR A 294 27.66 15.31 -11.17
CA THR A 294 26.64 15.22 -12.21
C THR A 294 25.49 14.29 -11.85
N ALA A 295 25.69 13.40 -10.86
CA ALA A 295 24.63 12.51 -10.38
C ALA A 295 23.61 13.28 -9.53
N ARG A 296 22.36 12.84 -9.60
CA ARG A 296 21.25 13.40 -8.80
C ARG A 296 20.49 12.27 -8.10
N TRP A 297 20.04 12.53 -6.88
CA TRP A 297 19.25 11.60 -6.10
C TRP A 297 18.20 12.35 -5.27
N THR A 298 17.13 11.68 -4.96
CA THR A 298 16.10 12.19 -4.06
C THR A 298 16.55 12.12 -2.59
N ARG A 299 15.92 12.89 -1.71
CA ARG A 299 16.15 12.86 -0.25
C ARG A 299 14.86 12.48 0.45
N PRO A 300 14.55 11.18 0.54
CA PRO A 300 13.31 10.70 1.16
C PRO A 300 13.18 11.12 2.61
N GLN A 301 11.94 11.39 3.04
CA GLN A 301 11.60 11.74 4.43
C GLN A 301 10.90 10.56 5.13
N GLY A 302 10.87 9.40 4.52
CA GLY A 302 10.21 8.19 5.00
C GLY A 302 10.27 7.06 3.98
N GLY A 303 9.63 5.92 4.33
CA GLY A 303 9.56 4.73 3.50
C GLY A 303 10.53 3.63 3.91
#